data_11bff99976571106c361e219e9be646e
#
_entry.id   11bff99976571106c361e219e9be646e
#
_cell.length_a   1.000
_cell.length_b   1.000
_cell.length_c   1.000
_cell.angle_alpha   90.00
_cell.angle_beta   90.00
_cell.angle_gamma   90.00
#
_symmetry.space_group_name_H-M   'P 1'
#
loop_
_entity.id
_entity.type
_entity.pdbx_description
1 polymer ?
#
loop_
_entity_poly.entity_id
_entity_poly.type
_entity_poly.pdbx_seq_one_letter_code
_entity_poly.pdbx_strand_id
1 'polypeptide(L)'
;MSRIDELIAELCPEGVEYRPLGEIGELVRGNGMPKTDFTESGVGAIHYGQIYTYYGTWTTETRSFVSPETAARLAKVDPGDVIITNTSENLEDVGKAVAWLGDKQIVTGGHATVFKHSQDAKFIAYWLQTPEFFAQKRKLASGTKVIDVSAKSLEKVEMPVPPLDVQREIVRILDLFTTLEAELEAELEA
;
A
#
# COMPACT_ATOMS: atom_id res chain seq x y z
N MET A 1 -8.43 29.80 6.69
CA MET A 1 -8.76 28.59 5.90
C MET A 1 -7.43 27.90 5.60
N SER A 2 -7.31 26.61 5.78
CA SER A 2 -6.07 25.91 5.45
C SER A 2 -5.96 25.71 3.93
N ARG A 3 -4.75 25.42 3.42
CA ARG A 3 -4.56 25.15 1.98
C ARG A 3 -5.44 23.99 1.49
N ILE A 4 -5.65 22.97 2.33
CA ILE A 4 -6.52 21.84 1.97
C ILE A 4 -8.00 22.25 1.91
N ASP A 5 -8.46 23.14 2.80
CA ASP A 5 -9.85 23.64 2.75
C ASP A 5 -10.11 24.41 1.45
N GLU A 6 -9.14 25.22 1.02
CA GLU A 6 -9.22 25.97 -0.24
C GLU A 6 -9.29 25.03 -1.45
N LEU A 7 -8.41 24.01 -1.51
CA LEU A 7 -8.40 23.03 -2.58
C LEU A 7 -9.69 22.20 -2.64
N ILE A 8 -10.22 21.77 -1.49
CA ILE A 8 -11.49 21.03 -1.44
C ILE A 8 -12.64 21.92 -1.91
N ALA A 9 -12.71 23.15 -1.46
CA ALA A 9 -13.76 24.08 -1.89
C ALA A 9 -13.72 24.40 -3.39
N GLU A 10 -12.52 24.49 -3.97
CA GLU A 10 -12.31 24.78 -5.38
C GLU A 10 -12.54 23.56 -6.28
N LEU A 11 -11.94 22.40 -5.92
CA LEU A 11 -11.85 21.22 -6.78
C LEU A 11 -12.91 20.15 -6.49
N CYS A 12 -13.57 20.22 -5.32
CA CYS A 12 -14.58 19.28 -4.90
C CYS A 12 -15.86 19.99 -4.38
N PRO A 13 -16.46 20.96 -5.12
CA PRO A 13 -17.59 21.75 -4.64
C PRO A 13 -18.83 20.90 -4.34
N GLU A 14 -18.98 19.75 -5.03
CA GLU A 14 -20.06 18.77 -4.82
C GLU A 14 -19.68 17.65 -3.83
N GLY A 15 -18.51 17.74 -3.18
CA GLY A 15 -17.93 16.72 -2.33
C GLY A 15 -16.97 15.79 -3.07
N VAL A 16 -16.38 14.83 -2.34
CA VAL A 16 -15.44 13.85 -2.88
C VAL A 16 -16.18 12.57 -3.28
N GLU A 17 -15.97 12.13 -4.52
CA GLU A 17 -16.53 10.87 -5.02
C GLU A 17 -15.85 9.67 -4.37
N TYR A 18 -16.66 8.66 -3.98
CA TYR A 18 -16.16 7.35 -3.56
C TYR A 18 -16.26 6.37 -4.71
N ARG A 19 -15.18 5.62 -4.94
CA ARG A 19 -15.11 4.64 -6.02
C ARG A 19 -14.49 3.33 -5.56
N PRO A 20 -14.98 2.19 -6.07
CA PRO A 20 -14.35 0.88 -5.85
C PRO A 20 -12.91 0.87 -6.35
N LEU A 21 -11.98 0.21 -5.63
CA LEU A 21 -10.59 0.08 -6.07
C LEU A 21 -10.47 -0.53 -7.46
N GLY A 22 -11.34 -1.51 -7.79
CA GLY A 22 -11.36 -2.12 -9.13
C GLY A 22 -11.78 -1.19 -10.27
N GLU A 23 -12.34 -0.01 -9.97
CA GLU A 23 -12.68 1.01 -10.98
C GLU A 23 -11.56 2.06 -11.16
N ILE A 24 -10.67 2.19 -10.18
CA ILE A 24 -9.58 3.18 -10.22
C ILE A 24 -8.23 2.56 -10.54
N GLY A 25 -8.16 1.22 -10.65
CA GLY A 25 -6.95 0.52 -11.01
C GLY A 25 -7.13 -0.98 -11.13
N GLU A 26 -6.03 -1.68 -11.34
CA GLU A 26 -5.97 -3.14 -11.49
C GLU A 26 -5.32 -3.75 -10.24
N LEU A 27 -5.94 -4.80 -9.69
CA LEU A 27 -5.45 -5.55 -8.54
C LEU A 27 -4.88 -6.91 -9.00
N VAL A 28 -3.57 -7.01 -9.10
CA VAL A 28 -2.85 -8.19 -9.58
C VAL A 28 -2.34 -9.00 -8.40
N ARG A 29 -2.93 -10.18 -8.15
CA ARG A 29 -2.42 -11.08 -7.11
C ARG A 29 -1.08 -11.68 -7.53
N GLY A 30 -0.11 -11.69 -6.59
CA GLY A 30 1.19 -12.29 -6.79
C GLY A 30 1.16 -13.83 -6.82
N ASN A 31 2.24 -14.42 -7.32
CA ASN A 31 2.52 -15.84 -7.28
C ASN A 31 3.41 -16.20 -6.08
N GLY A 32 3.50 -17.49 -5.74
CA GLY A 32 4.30 -17.95 -4.61
C GLY A 32 5.77 -17.47 -4.68
N MET A 33 6.26 -16.90 -3.58
CA MET A 33 7.65 -16.48 -3.38
C MET A 33 8.09 -16.92 -1.99
N PRO A 34 8.54 -18.17 -1.82
CA PRO A 34 9.08 -18.62 -0.54
C PRO A 34 10.41 -17.91 -0.24
N LYS A 35 10.74 -17.76 1.06
CA LYS A 35 12.00 -17.12 1.48
C LYS A 35 13.26 -17.83 0.95
N THR A 36 13.14 -19.10 0.57
CA THR A 36 14.23 -19.88 -0.08
C THR A 36 14.61 -19.35 -1.46
N ASP A 37 13.75 -18.55 -2.09
CA ASP A 37 14.03 -17.93 -3.39
C ASP A 37 14.87 -16.65 -3.27
N PHE A 38 15.15 -16.18 -2.05
CA PHE A 38 15.93 -14.97 -1.85
C PHE A 38 17.40 -15.18 -2.19
N THR A 39 17.97 -14.16 -2.79
CA THR A 39 19.37 -14.08 -3.21
C THR A 39 20.04 -12.83 -2.59
N GLU A 40 21.36 -12.80 -2.57
CA GLU A 40 22.11 -11.63 -2.05
C GLU A 40 21.99 -10.40 -2.97
N SER A 41 21.74 -10.61 -4.24
CA SER A 41 21.58 -9.57 -5.25
C SER A 41 20.69 -10.02 -6.39
N GLY A 42 20.18 -9.10 -7.21
CA GLY A 42 19.32 -9.42 -8.35
C GLY A 42 18.19 -8.41 -8.53
N VAL A 43 16.98 -8.92 -8.81
CA VAL A 43 15.78 -8.10 -8.91
C VAL A 43 15.22 -7.84 -7.51
N GLY A 44 14.96 -6.58 -7.17
CA GLY A 44 14.39 -6.21 -5.88
C GLY A 44 13.05 -6.90 -5.64
N ALA A 45 12.82 -7.37 -4.41
CA ALA A 45 11.62 -8.09 -4.04
C ALA A 45 11.10 -7.64 -2.67
N ILE A 46 9.78 -7.45 -2.55
CA ILE A 46 9.10 -7.21 -1.28
C ILE A 46 8.25 -8.43 -0.95
N HIS A 47 8.62 -9.13 0.14
CA HIS A 47 7.83 -10.25 0.66
C HIS A 47 6.77 -9.73 1.63
N TYR A 48 5.56 -10.31 1.59
CA TYR A 48 4.42 -9.87 2.43
C TYR A 48 4.78 -9.77 3.92
N GLY A 49 5.57 -10.69 4.46
CA GLY A 49 6.00 -10.66 5.86
C GLY A 49 6.87 -9.45 6.21
N GLN A 50 7.56 -8.85 5.25
CA GLN A 50 8.36 -7.64 5.47
C GLN A 50 7.49 -6.38 5.55
N ILE A 51 6.29 -6.40 4.95
CA ILE A 51 5.32 -5.31 5.08
C ILE A 51 4.81 -5.20 6.51
N TYR A 52 4.75 -6.33 7.25
CA TYR A 52 4.35 -6.33 8.65
C TYR A 52 5.44 -5.88 9.63
N THR A 53 6.70 -6.13 9.28
CA THR A 53 7.80 -6.10 10.27
C THR A 53 8.88 -5.08 9.96
N TYR A 54 8.93 -4.55 8.75
CA TYR A 54 10.05 -3.74 8.31
C TYR A 54 9.66 -2.45 7.58
N TYR A 55 8.78 -2.54 6.59
CA TYR A 55 8.40 -1.36 5.81
C TYR A 55 7.33 -0.54 6.53
N GLY A 56 7.48 0.80 6.42
CA GLY A 56 6.43 1.73 6.79
C GLY A 56 5.38 1.88 5.68
N THR A 57 4.77 3.06 5.59
CA THR A 57 3.73 3.38 4.60
C THR A 57 4.27 3.35 3.16
N TRP A 58 5.55 3.63 2.96
CA TRP A 58 6.20 3.66 1.66
C TRP A 58 7.69 3.30 1.77
N THR A 59 8.32 2.96 0.64
CA THR A 59 9.75 2.70 0.55
C THR A 59 10.27 2.99 -0.86
N THR A 60 11.56 3.33 -0.94
CA THR A 60 12.32 3.48 -2.21
C THR A 60 13.31 2.35 -2.43
N GLU A 61 13.50 1.47 -1.44
CA GLU A 61 14.48 0.40 -1.48
C GLU A 61 13.88 -0.93 -1.05
N THR A 62 14.42 -2.03 -1.59
CA THR A 62 14.05 -3.39 -1.19
C THR A 62 15.12 -3.98 -0.28
N ARG A 63 14.66 -4.71 0.74
CA ARG A 63 15.54 -5.46 1.66
C ARG A 63 15.93 -6.83 1.09
N SER A 64 15.17 -7.36 0.14
CA SER A 64 15.37 -8.69 -0.42
C SER A 64 15.49 -8.63 -1.94
N PHE A 65 16.14 -9.63 -2.50
CA PHE A 65 16.31 -9.79 -3.93
C PHE A 65 15.96 -11.22 -4.33
N VAL A 66 15.65 -11.42 -5.60
CA VAL A 66 15.46 -12.74 -6.22
C VAL A 66 16.21 -12.80 -7.55
N SER A 67 16.46 -14.02 -8.04
CA SER A 67 17.09 -14.18 -9.36
C SER A 67 16.18 -13.63 -10.48
N PRO A 68 16.74 -13.25 -11.66
CA PRO A 68 15.94 -12.84 -12.81
C PRO A 68 14.91 -13.90 -13.25
N GLU A 69 15.26 -15.19 -13.14
CA GLU A 69 14.38 -16.31 -13.49
C GLU A 69 13.19 -16.39 -12.51
N THR A 70 13.45 -16.22 -11.23
CA THR A 70 12.40 -16.14 -10.20
C THR A 70 11.53 -14.93 -10.43
N ALA A 71 12.15 -13.77 -10.64
CA ALA A 71 11.43 -12.53 -10.91
C ALA A 71 10.50 -12.63 -12.13
N ALA A 72 10.88 -13.37 -13.17
CA ALA A 72 10.07 -13.50 -14.40
C ALA A 72 8.67 -14.05 -14.13
N ARG A 73 8.50 -14.92 -13.13
CA ARG A 73 7.22 -15.55 -12.75
C ARG A 73 6.43 -14.83 -11.68
N LEU A 74 7.02 -13.82 -11.03
CA LEU A 74 6.39 -13.08 -9.93
C LEU A 74 5.63 -11.85 -10.44
N ALA A 75 4.71 -11.32 -9.62
CA ALA A 75 3.99 -10.10 -9.92
C ALA A 75 4.94 -8.90 -9.95
N LYS A 76 4.82 -8.09 -10.99
CA LYS A 76 5.62 -6.90 -11.20
C LYS A 76 5.02 -5.71 -10.47
N VAL A 77 5.89 -4.98 -9.81
CA VAL A 77 5.55 -3.74 -9.08
C VAL A 77 6.35 -2.61 -9.73
N ASP A 78 5.64 -1.70 -10.36
CA ASP A 78 6.23 -0.53 -10.99
C ASP A 78 6.32 0.64 -10.00
N PRO A 79 7.22 1.62 -10.22
CA PRO A 79 7.22 2.86 -9.45
C PRO A 79 5.82 3.50 -9.39
N GLY A 80 5.32 3.77 -8.18
CA GLY A 80 3.99 4.30 -7.96
C GLY A 80 2.89 3.25 -7.68
N ASP A 81 3.19 1.96 -7.77
CA ASP A 81 2.25 0.91 -7.37
C ASP A 81 2.19 0.76 -5.83
N VAL A 82 1.10 0.19 -5.34
CA VAL A 82 0.92 -0.15 -3.91
C VAL A 82 0.84 -1.67 -3.75
N ILE A 83 1.63 -2.23 -2.83
CA ILE A 83 1.59 -3.65 -2.49
C ILE A 83 0.72 -3.82 -1.25
N ILE A 84 -0.34 -4.62 -1.34
CA ILE A 84 -1.30 -4.88 -0.27
C ILE A 84 -1.21 -6.34 0.15
N THR A 85 -1.06 -6.61 1.45
CA THR A 85 -1.00 -7.99 1.96
C THR A 85 -2.37 -8.65 1.94
N ASN A 86 -2.44 -9.90 1.47
CA ASN A 86 -3.69 -10.67 1.40
C ASN A 86 -3.95 -11.53 2.63
N THR A 87 -2.90 -11.99 3.34
CA THR A 87 -3.04 -12.96 4.43
C THR A 87 -2.31 -12.53 5.68
N SER A 88 -2.92 -12.72 6.84
CA SER A 88 -2.31 -12.53 8.15
C SER A 88 -2.90 -13.48 9.19
N GLU A 89 -2.30 -13.56 10.37
CA GLU A 89 -2.83 -14.30 11.52
C GLU A 89 -3.92 -13.48 12.26
N ASN A 90 -4.02 -12.19 12.00
CA ASN A 90 -5.00 -11.30 12.63
C ASN A 90 -5.62 -10.35 11.61
N LEU A 91 -6.76 -9.75 11.99
CA LEU A 91 -7.53 -8.83 11.14
C LEU A 91 -6.87 -7.45 11.04
N GLU A 92 -6.13 -7.04 12.03
CA GLU A 92 -5.46 -5.75 12.08
C GLU A 92 -4.40 -5.65 10.98
N ASP A 93 -3.63 -6.71 10.81
CA ASP A 93 -2.51 -6.75 9.89
C ASP A 93 -2.89 -7.09 8.45
N VAL A 94 -3.90 -7.96 8.22
CA VAL A 94 -4.33 -8.25 6.84
C VAL A 94 -4.73 -6.96 6.13
N GLY A 95 -4.29 -6.77 4.89
CA GLY A 95 -4.51 -5.54 4.13
C GLY A 95 -3.53 -4.41 4.45
N LYS A 96 -2.50 -4.63 5.30
CA LYS A 96 -1.38 -3.69 5.39
C LYS A 96 -0.74 -3.51 4.03
N ALA A 97 -0.32 -2.28 3.74
CA ALA A 97 0.18 -1.90 2.44
C ALA A 97 1.47 -1.10 2.51
N VAL A 98 2.24 -1.13 1.43
CA VAL A 98 3.42 -0.29 1.22
C VAL A 98 3.39 0.28 -0.19
N ALA A 99 3.58 1.59 -0.33
CA ALA A 99 3.76 2.24 -1.62
C ALA A 99 5.20 2.06 -2.12
N TRP A 100 5.38 1.60 -3.35
CA TRP A 100 6.69 1.50 -3.97
C TRP A 100 7.04 2.82 -4.70
N LEU A 101 8.04 3.52 -4.22
CA LEU A 101 8.49 4.81 -4.76
C LEU A 101 9.95 4.77 -5.26
N GLY A 102 10.53 3.57 -5.40
CA GLY A 102 11.83 3.39 -6.04
C GLY A 102 11.76 3.66 -7.55
N ASP A 103 12.91 3.75 -8.18
CA ASP A 103 13.09 4.09 -9.61
C ASP A 103 13.02 2.88 -10.56
N LYS A 104 13.00 1.65 -10.02
CA LYS A 104 13.04 0.40 -10.80
C LYS A 104 11.82 -0.45 -10.54
N GLN A 105 11.44 -1.26 -11.52
CA GLN A 105 10.48 -2.33 -11.33
C GLN A 105 11.04 -3.37 -10.37
N ILE A 106 10.23 -3.76 -9.39
CA ILE A 106 10.50 -4.84 -8.44
C ILE A 106 9.44 -5.94 -8.56
N VAL A 107 9.48 -6.94 -7.67
CA VAL A 107 8.51 -8.03 -7.67
C VAL A 107 7.96 -8.31 -6.27
N THR A 108 6.78 -8.95 -6.21
CA THR A 108 6.21 -9.45 -4.96
C THR A 108 5.58 -10.84 -5.13
N GLY A 109 5.27 -11.48 -4.02
CA GLY A 109 4.81 -12.87 -3.97
C GLY A 109 3.32 -13.08 -3.71
N GLY A 110 2.93 -14.33 -3.58
CA GLY A 110 1.54 -14.81 -3.62
C GLY A 110 0.63 -14.46 -2.44
N HIS A 111 1.19 -13.91 -1.36
CA HIS A 111 0.43 -13.42 -0.21
C HIS A 111 0.26 -11.89 -0.24
N ALA A 112 0.47 -11.30 -1.41
CA ALA A 112 0.27 -9.89 -1.67
C ALA A 112 -0.43 -9.65 -3.01
N THR A 113 -1.10 -8.53 -3.12
CA THR A 113 -1.71 -7.99 -4.33
C THR A 113 -1.00 -6.70 -4.70
N VAL A 114 -0.63 -6.53 -5.95
CA VAL A 114 -0.15 -5.26 -6.50
C VAL A 114 -1.35 -4.47 -6.97
N PHE A 115 -1.52 -3.27 -6.47
CA PHE A 115 -2.52 -2.32 -6.94
C PHE A 115 -1.86 -1.32 -7.89
N LYS A 116 -2.17 -1.47 -9.18
CA LYS A 116 -1.72 -0.60 -10.26
C LYS A 116 -2.76 0.47 -10.52
N HIS A 117 -2.37 1.74 -10.43
CA HIS A 117 -3.31 2.85 -10.48
C HIS A 117 -2.63 4.15 -10.97
N SER A 118 -3.42 5.20 -11.16
CA SER A 118 -2.95 6.54 -11.52
C SER A 118 -3.07 7.58 -10.40
N GLN A 119 -3.43 7.14 -9.19
CA GLN A 119 -3.56 8.01 -8.01
C GLN A 119 -2.20 8.23 -7.34
N ASP A 120 -2.13 9.10 -6.34
CA ASP A 120 -0.94 9.24 -5.50
C ASP A 120 -0.77 7.98 -4.63
N ALA A 121 0.37 7.28 -4.76
CA ALA A 121 0.61 6.01 -4.10
C ALA A 121 0.66 6.13 -2.57
N LYS A 122 1.22 7.23 -2.04
CA LYS A 122 1.23 7.50 -0.61
C LYS A 122 -0.17 7.76 -0.09
N PHE A 123 -0.98 8.52 -0.83
CA PHE A 123 -2.37 8.78 -0.46
C PHE A 123 -3.15 7.47 -0.28
N ILE A 124 -3.03 6.54 -1.23
CA ILE A 124 -3.64 5.22 -1.12
C ILE A 124 -3.10 4.46 0.09
N ALA A 125 -1.78 4.41 0.27
CA ALA A 125 -1.17 3.68 1.37
C ALA A 125 -1.55 4.25 2.75
N TYR A 126 -1.72 5.56 2.88
CA TYR A 126 -2.26 6.19 4.09
C TYR A 126 -3.74 5.87 4.28
N TRP A 127 -4.56 5.93 3.21
CA TRP A 127 -5.97 5.62 3.31
C TRP A 127 -6.22 4.16 3.74
N LEU A 128 -5.40 3.22 3.27
CA LEU A 128 -5.46 1.81 3.67
C LEU A 128 -5.12 1.55 5.16
N GLN A 129 -4.75 2.58 5.91
CA GLN A 129 -4.53 2.53 7.36
C GLN A 129 -5.71 3.12 8.17
N THR A 130 -6.72 3.67 7.49
CA THR A 130 -7.84 4.34 8.15
C THR A 130 -8.83 3.36 8.78
N PRO A 131 -9.58 3.80 9.82
CA PRO A 131 -10.69 3.03 10.38
C PRO A 131 -11.77 2.70 9.33
N GLU A 132 -11.93 3.53 8.32
CA GLU A 132 -12.89 3.34 7.24
C GLU A 132 -12.52 2.12 6.37
N PHE A 133 -11.26 2.02 5.94
CA PHE A 133 -10.77 0.80 5.27
C PHE A 133 -10.89 -0.42 6.18
N PHE A 134 -10.54 -0.30 7.47
CA PHE A 134 -10.66 -1.39 8.43
C PHE A 134 -12.10 -1.90 8.52
N ALA A 135 -13.09 -1.02 8.58
CA ALA A 135 -14.50 -1.40 8.64
C ALA A 135 -14.97 -2.16 7.38
N GLN A 136 -14.43 -1.80 6.22
CA GLN A 136 -14.73 -2.48 4.96
C GLN A 136 -14.02 -3.83 4.86
N LYS A 137 -12.69 -3.88 5.10
CA LYS A 137 -11.93 -5.13 5.03
C LYS A 137 -12.43 -6.20 6.00
N ARG A 138 -12.91 -5.81 7.18
CA ARG A 138 -13.50 -6.72 8.17
C ARG A 138 -14.69 -7.50 7.60
N LYS A 139 -15.50 -6.88 6.75
CA LYS A 139 -16.66 -7.53 6.11
C LYS A 139 -16.26 -8.46 4.97
N LEU A 140 -15.09 -8.24 4.39
CA LEU A 140 -14.57 -8.96 3.23
C LEU A 140 -13.59 -10.06 3.60
N ALA A 141 -13.06 -10.01 4.82
CA ALA A 141 -12.11 -10.98 5.35
C ALA A 141 -12.76 -12.35 5.57
N SER A 142 -12.02 -13.40 5.29
CA SER A 142 -12.40 -14.79 5.49
C SER A 142 -11.28 -15.59 6.16
N GLY A 143 -11.63 -16.74 6.74
CA GLY A 143 -10.69 -17.60 7.47
C GLY A 143 -10.77 -17.43 8.99
N THR A 144 -10.14 -18.35 9.72
CA THR A 144 -10.17 -18.39 11.20
C THR A 144 -8.77 -18.39 11.82
N LYS A 145 -7.83 -19.18 11.30
CA LYS A 145 -6.42 -19.20 11.74
C LYS A 145 -5.55 -18.33 10.87
N VAL A 146 -5.82 -18.32 9.58
CA VAL A 146 -5.23 -17.41 8.61
C VAL A 146 -6.37 -16.60 8.03
N ILE A 147 -6.32 -15.30 8.21
CA ILE A 147 -7.27 -14.34 7.67
C ILE A 147 -6.82 -14.00 6.25
N ASP A 148 -7.74 -14.07 5.29
CA ASP A 148 -7.48 -13.72 3.88
C ASP A 148 -8.46 -12.63 3.41
N VAL A 149 -7.92 -11.64 2.71
CA VAL A 149 -8.68 -10.67 1.91
C VAL A 149 -8.18 -10.76 0.48
N SER A 150 -8.95 -11.43 -0.38
CA SER A 150 -8.55 -11.67 -1.77
C SER A 150 -8.45 -10.39 -2.60
N ALA A 151 -7.68 -10.41 -3.70
CA ALA A 151 -7.65 -9.32 -4.68
C ALA A 151 -9.06 -8.95 -5.16
N LYS A 152 -9.89 -9.96 -5.48
CA LYS A 152 -11.30 -9.78 -5.88
C LYS A 152 -12.17 -9.15 -4.79
N SER A 153 -11.84 -9.38 -3.52
CA SER A 153 -12.52 -8.71 -2.40
C SER A 153 -12.08 -7.25 -2.29
N LEU A 154 -10.78 -6.99 -2.48
CA LEU A 154 -10.22 -5.64 -2.49
C LEU A 154 -10.81 -4.76 -3.61
N GLU A 155 -11.11 -5.33 -4.79
CA GLU A 155 -11.77 -4.60 -5.89
C GLU A 155 -13.07 -3.89 -5.46
N LYS A 156 -13.75 -4.42 -4.45
CA LYS A 156 -15.05 -3.91 -3.95
C LYS A 156 -14.91 -2.84 -2.87
N VAL A 157 -13.71 -2.62 -2.38
CA VAL A 157 -13.45 -1.60 -1.35
C VAL A 157 -13.61 -0.23 -1.98
N GLU A 158 -14.45 0.60 -1.39
CA GLU A 158 -14.71 1.97 -1.83
C GLU A 158 -13.79 2.94 -1.10
N MET A 159 -13.08 3.78 -1.84
CA MET A 159 -12.24 4.83 -1.28
C MET A 159 -12.60 6.20 -1.87
N PRO A 160 -12.36 7.31 -1.12
CA PRO A 160 -12.50 8.65 -1.66
C PRO A 160 -11.42 8.91 -2.71
N VAL A 161 -11.80 9.48 -3.85
CA VAL A 161 -10.89 9.78 -4.96
C VAL A 161 -10.94 11.28 -5.28
N PRO A 162 -10.40 12.14 -4.39
CA PRO A 162 -10.30 13.57 -4.70
C PRO A 162 -9.29 13.79 -5.84
N PRO A 163 -9.30 14.95 -6.49
CA PRO A 163 -8.28 15.33 -7.46
C PRO A 163 -6.86 15.20 -6.93
N LEU A 164 -5.89 14.91 -7.80
CA LEU A 164 -4.49 14.64 -7.41
C LEU A 164 -3.86 15.76 -6.57
N ASP A 165 -4.23 17.02 -6.80
CA ASP A 165 -3.69 18.13 -6.02
C ASP A 165 -4.16 18.09 -4.56
N VAL A 166 -5.40 17.65 -4.31
CA VAL A 166 -5.92 17.40 -2.96
C VAL A 166 -5.20 16.21 -2.32
N GLN A 167 -5.03 15.09 -3.07
CA GLN A 167 -4.29 13.91 -2.60
C GLN A 167 -2.86 14.29 -2.16
N ARG A 168 -2.13 15.04 -3.00
CA ARG A 168 -0.76 15.49 -2.72
C ARG A 168 -0.69 16.40 -1.48
N GLU A 169 -1.65 17.29 -1.29
CA GLU A 169 -1.68 18.15 -0.11
C GLU A 169 -1.96 17.34 1.16
N ILE A 170 -2.86 16.34 1.12
CA ILE A 170 -3.09 15.41 2.22
C ILE A 170 -1.79 14.66 2.55
N VAL A 171 -1.11 14.10 1.55
CA VAL A 171 0.16 13.39 1.72
C VAL A 171 1.21 14.30 2.34
N ARG A 172 1.35 15.54 1.86
CA ARG A 172 2.30 16.52 2.42
C ARG A 172 2.06 16.77 3.90
N ILE A 173 0.80 16.89 4.31
CA ILE A 173 0.44 17.10 5.72
C ILE A 173 0.78 15.84 6.55
N LEU A 174 0.42 14.65 6.07
CA LEU A 174 0.66 13.39 6.77
C LEU A 174 2.16 13.08 6.89
N ASP A 175 2.94 13.33 5.84
CA ASP A 175 4.40 13.18 5.86
C ASP A 175 5.06 14.09 6.93
N LEU A 176 4.55 15.32 7.12
CA LEU A 176 5.03 16.21 8.18
C LEU A 176 4.78 15.63 9.58
N PHE A 177 3.60 15.06 9.82
CA PHE A 177 3.30 14.41 11.10
C PHE A 177 4.20 13.20 11.35
N THR A 178 4.39 12.33 10.36
CA THR A 178 5.27 11.16 10.47
C THR A 178 6.72 11.57 10.76
N THR A 179 7.20 12.64 10.13
CA THR A 179 8.55 13.18 10.40
C THR A 179 8.67 13.71 11.82
N LEU A 180 7.69 14.49 12.29
CA LEU A 180 7.69 15.02 13.66
C LEU A 180 7.59 13.92 14.72
N GLU A 181 6.82 12.86 14.48
CA GLU A 181 6.75 11.70 15.36
C GLU A 181 8.11 11.02 15.47
N ALA A 182 8.79 10.76 14.35
CA ALA A 182 10.10 10.14 14.33
C ALA A 182 11.19 11.00 15.02
N GLU A 183 11.15 12.33 14.84
CA GLU A 183 12.06 13.26 15.52
C GLU A 183 11.84 13.25 17.04
N LEU A 184 10.58 13.26 17.48
CA LEU A 184 10.22 13.23 18.89
C LEU A 184 10.61 11.91 19.56
N GLU A 185 10.41 10.77 18.89
CA GLU A 185 10.84 9.46 19.38
C GLU A 185 12.36 9.41 19.54
N ALA A 186 13.12 9.92 18.55
CA ALA A 186 14.58 9.97 18.63
C ALA A 186 15.08 10.86 19.77
N GLU A 187 14.41 11.98 20.07
CA GLU A 187 14.74 12.85 21.20
C GLU A 187 14.43 12.19 22.56
N LEU A 188 13.41 11.36 22.64
CA LEU A 188 13.03 10.65 23.88
C LEU A 188 13.97 9.47 24.21
N GLU A 189 14.61 8.89 23.20
CA GLU A 189 15.56 7.77 23.36
C GLU A 189 17.02 8.24 23.59
N ALA A 190 17.33 9.51 23.44
CA ALA A 190 18.68 10.11 23.57
C ALA A 190 18.96 10.56 25.01
#